data_7ba7b70a01fa746ce4dece95851dfc36
#
_entry.id   7ba7b70a01fa746ce4dece95851dfc36
#
_cell.length_a   1.000
_cell.length_b   1.000
_cell.length_c   1.000
_cell.angle_alpha   90.00
_cell.angle_beta   90.00
_cell.angle_gamma   90.00
#
_symmetry.space_group_name_H-M   'P 1'
#
loop_
_entity.id
_entity.type
_entity.pdbx_description
1 polymer ?
#
loop_
_entity_poly.entity_id
_entity_poly.type
_entity_poly.pdbx_seq_one_letter_code
_entity_poly.pdbx_strand_id
1 'polypeptide(L)'
;MLFSFGIFLTPIADTFDTSTGPVAPLFSTAVCFYYLAGAVAGRFSDRVGVRPVIVAGAVLMTVGLTVSALASALWHLYLVYAPLVGSAVGCCYPPMIGTVGRWFQERRTTAISLVLAGVGMGTFVGPIVSRALIDSLGWRSTLGIYAVFSAVLLVACAIASDDPPAAPGAKQLGLSAILRSRRFLMLYGALVLGGPGFYAPLAFYNDHAASQGIGSQAAALLVGVVGASSVIARLVISALGDRFIPMRQYRLGQLLMLACLILWFSAGDSYLLFFASAFLHGVSWAVWFTAAPNVLAVWFGVADLGGALGAFYTALGFGALAGPAVLGFVIDNSGYETAIALVICSSVVAWLACFFPDRL
;
A
#
# COMPACT_ATOMS: atom_id res chain seq x y z
N MET A 1 -8.36 -4.31 6.56
CA MET A 1 -9.05 -3.18 7.18
C MET A 1 -8.66 -1.83 6.58
N LEU A 2 -7.40 -1.39 6.57
CA LEU A 2 -7.02 -0.08 6.04
C LEU A 2 -7.58 0.16 4.62
N PHE A 3 -7.37 -0.79 3.71
CA PHE A 3 -7.89 -0.71 2.33
C PHE A 3 -9.40 -0.97 2.18
N SER A 4 -10.10 -1.30 3.26
CA SER A 4 -11.57 -1.40 3.30
C SER A 4 -12.22 -0.15 3.91
N PHE A 5 -11.43 0.90 4.21
CA PHE A 5 -11.93 2.09 4.89
C PHE A 5 -13.03 2.81 4.12
N GLY A 6 -13.03 2.74 2.78
CA GLY A 6 -14.09 3.31 1.95
C GLY A 6 -15.51 2.87 2.33
N ILE A 7 -15.67 1.63 2.85
CA ILE A 7 -16.98 1.12 3.30
C ILE A 7 -17.45 1.80 4.60
N PHE A 8 -16.53 2.34 5.39
CA PHE A 8 -16.84 3.05 6.65
C PHE A 8 -17.17 4.54 6.44
N LEU A 9 -16.90 5.12 5.27
CA LEU A 9 -17.07 6.55 5.03
C LEU A 9 -18.49 7.04 5.34
N THR A 10 -19.49 6.48 4.68
CA THR A 10 -20.89 6.88 4.85
C THR A 10 -21.41 6.60 6.27
N PRO A 11 -21.23 5.39 6.84
CA PRO A 11 -21.67 5.13 8.21
C PRO A 11 -21.04 6.05 9.28
N ILE A 12 -19.80 6.45 9.09
CA ILE A 12 -19.13 7.41 9.97
C ILE A 12 -19.70 8.81 9.76
N ALA A 13 -19.85 9.25 8.49
CA ALA A 13 -20.40 10.54 8.15
C ALA A 13 -21.81 10.74 8.71
N ASP A 14 -22.67 9.73 8.53
CA ASP A 14 -24.06 9.73 9.05
C ASP A 14 -24.10 9.80 10.59
N THR A 15 -23.14 9.14 11.26
CA THR A 15 -23.09 9.16 12.74
C THR A 15 -22.72 10.51 13.32
N PHE A 16 -21.89 11.28 12.60
CA PHE A 16 -21.41 12.60 13.06
C PHE A 16 -22.09 13.77 12.35
N ASP A 17 -23.23 13.53 11.69
CA ASP A 17 -24.01 14.53 10.95
C ASP A 17 -23.13 15.39 10.02
N THR A 18 -22.25 14.72 9.26
CA THR A 18 -21.33 15.39 8.34
C THR A 18 -21.36 14.76 6.94
N SER A 19 -20.76 15.43 5.96
CA SER A 19 -20.53 14.83 4.64
C SER A 19 -19.34 13.85 4.67
N THR A 20 -19.18 13.06 3.62
CA THR A 20 -18.03 12.14 3.46
C THR A 20 -16.70 12.86 3.23
N GLY A 21 -16.76 14.13 2.80
CA GLY A 21 -15.56 14.95 2.56
C GLY A 21 -14.63 15.07 3.76
N PRO A 22 -15.10 15.49 4.96
CA PRO A 22 -14.27 15.50 6.17
C PRO A 22 -13.85 14.12 6.67
N VAL A 23 -14.51 13.02 6.27
CA VAL A 23 -14.16 11.65 6.71
C VAL A 23 -13.09 11.03 5.81
N ALA A 24 -13.09 11.31 4.52
CA ALA A 24 -12.19 10.69 3.55
C ALA A 24 -10.68 10.90 3.86
N PRO A 25 -10.21 12.08 4.33
CA PRO A 25 -8.81 12.28 4.66
C PRO A 25 -8.29 11.42 5.82
N LEU A 26 -9.17 10.81 6.63
CA LEU A 26 -8.75 9.83 7.64
C LEU A 26 -7.95 8.67 7.03
N PHE A 27 -8.37 8.18 5.87
CA PHE A 27 -7.63 7.13 5.15
C PHE A 27 -6.23 7.60 4.75
N SER A 28 -6.14 8.75 4.08
CA SER A 28 -4.86 9.30 3.62
C SER A 28 -3.92 9.60 4.78
N THR A 29 -4.45 10.12 5.89
CA THR A 29 -3.68 10.37 7.11
C THR A 29 -3.20 9.06 7.73
N ALA A 30 -4.04 8.02 7.79
CA ALA A 30 -3.64 6.71 8.30
C ALA A 30 -2.56 6.05 7.41
N VAL A 31 -2.66 6.19 6.08
CA VAL A 31 -1.64 5.71 5.13
C VAL A 31 -0.32 6.48 5.31
N CYS A 32 -0.36 7.78 5.60
CA CYS A 32 0.84 8.55 5.93
C CYS A 32 1.52 7.99 7.19
N PHE A 33 0.79 7.80 8.29
CA PHE A 33 1.32 7.19 9.51
C PHE A 33 1.83 5.76 9.27
N TYR A 34 1.16 4.98 8.44
CA TYR A 34 1.61 3.63 8.05
C TYR A 34 3.02 3.66 7.46
N TYR A 35 3.29 4.52 6.50
CA TYR A 35 4.60 4.56 5.88
C TYR A 35 5.67 5.21 6.77
N LEU A 36 5.34 6.25 7.52
CA LEU A 36 6.26 6.88 8.47
C LEU A 36 6.66 5.90 9.59
N ALA A 37 5.67 5.27 10.22
CA ALA A 37 5.91 4.27 11.25
C ALA A 37 6.66 3.05 10.69
N GLY A 38 6.38 2.65 9.43
CA GLY A 38 7.08 1.58 8.75
C GLY A 38 8.59 1.81 8.61
N ALA A 39 9.00 3.07 8.39
CA ALA A 39 10.41 3.42 8.33
C ALA A 39 11.12 3.25 9.70
N VAL A 40 10.44 3.62 10.77
CA VAL A 40 10.96 3.46 12.15
C VAL A 40 10.95 1.98 12.54
N ALA A 41 9.81 1.31 12.33
CA ALA A 41 9.59 -0.09 12.70
C ALA A 41 10.53 -1.04 11.95
N GLY A 42 10.76 -0.80 10.64
CA GLY A 42 11.70 -1.57 9.84
C GLY A 42 13.12 -1.50 10.40
N ARG A 43 13.60 -0.30 10.70
CA ARG A 43 14.92 -0.12 11.32
C ARG A 43 15.01 -0.75 12.71
N PHE A 44 13.96 -0.63 13.49
CA PHE A 44 13.92 -1.20 14.85
C PHE A 44 13.92 -2.72 14.78
N SER A 45 13.15 -3.31 13.86
CA SER A 45 13.12 -4.75 13.59
C SER A 45 14.48 -5.30 13.18
N ASP A 46 15.26 -4.57 12.37
CA ASP A 46 16.59 -5.01 11.97
C ASP A 46 17.58 -5.07 13.16
N ARG A 47 17.29 -4.38 14.28
CA ARG A 47 18.14 -4.33 15.49
C ARG A 47 17.71 -5.24 16.62
N VAL A 48 16.40 -5.28 16.90
CA VAL A 48 15.85 -5.98 18.08
C VAL A 48 15.04 -7.20 17.71
N GLY A 49 14.92 -7.49 16.42
CA GLY A 49 14.14 -8.60 15.90
C GLY A 49 12.70 -8.20 15.54
N VAL A 50 12.04 -9.09 14.80
CA VAL A 50 10.69 -8.84 14.26
C VAL A 50 9.59 -9.00 15.30
N ARG A 51 9.75 -9.95 16.24
CA ARG A 51 8.71 -10.31 17.24
C ARG A 51 8.25 -9.11 18.08
N PRO A 52 9.12 -8.33 18.76
CA PRO A 52 8.68 -7.19 19.57
C PRO A 52 7.99 -6.11 18.73
N VAL A 53 8.36 -5.95 17.47
CA VAL A 53 7.74 -4.97 16.56
C VAL A 53 6.33 -5.39 16.17
N ILE A 54 6.09 -6.69 15.92
CA ILE A 54 4.74 -7.22 15.67
C ILE A 54 3.86 -7.07 16.91
N VAL A 55 4.40 -7.34 18.11
CA VAL A 55 3.67 -7.15 19.37
C VAL A 55 3.27 -5.69 19.55
N ALA A 56 4.18 -4.75 19.31
CA ALA A 56 3.85 -3.32 19.33
C ALA A 56 2.75 -2.99 18.31
N GLY A 57 2.82 -3.54 17.10
CA GLY A 57 1.77 -3.42 16.08
C GLY A 57 0.43 -3.98 16.54
N ALA A 58 0.43 -5.13 17.23
CA ALA A 58 -0.79 -5.74 17.78
C ALA A 58 -1.44 -4.83 18.84
N VAL A 59 -0.64 -4.28 19.75
CA VAL A 59 -1.13 -3.34 20.77
C VAL A 59 -1.69 -2.08 20.13
N LEU A 60 -0.95 -1.45 19.21
CA LEU A 60 -1.40 -0.24 18.52
C LEU A 60 -2.70 -0.48 17.73
N MET A 61 -2.80 -1.62 17.03
CA MET A 61 -4.01 -1.97 16.26
C MET A 61 -5.21 -2.16 17.19
N THR A 62 -5.04 -2.94 18.24
CA THR A 62 -6.12 -3.26 19.18
C THR A 62 -6.62 -2.00 19.90
N VAL A 63 -5.69 -1.20 20.46
CA VAL A 63 -6.03 0.06 21.14
C VAL A 63 -6.65 1.04 20.15
N GLY A 64 -6.02 1.21 18.96
CA GLY A 64 -6.51 2.12 17.94
C GLY A 64 -7.93 1.82 17.48
N LEU A 65 -8.26 0.56 17.23
CA LEU A 65 -9.60 0.14 16.82
C LEU A 65 -10.62 0.24 17.96
N THR A 66 -10.24 -0.21 19.16
CA THR A 66 -11.14 -0.18 20.33
C THR A 66 -11.51 1.26 20.72
N VAL A 67 -10.51 2.14 20.82
CA VAL A 67 -10.76 3.55 21.18
C VAL A 67 -11.51 4.27 20.05
N SER A 68 -11.23 3.94 18.79
CA SER A 68 -12.00 4.48 17.65
C SER A 68 -13.46 4.06 17.65
N ALA A 69 -13.77 2.84 18.11
CA ALA A 69 -15.17 2.38 18.26
C ALA A 69 -15.95 3.21 19.32
N LEU A 70 -15.24 3.80 20.29
CA LEU A 70 -15.81 4.64 21.34
C LEU A 70 -15.82 6.15 20.99
N ALA A 71 -15.40 6.52 19.77
CA ALA A 71 -15.32 7.91 19.36
C ALA A 71 -16.70 8.60 19.41
N SER A 72 -16.78 9.74 20.07
CA SER A 72 -17.97 10.58 20.18
C SER A 72 -17.95 11.80 19.25
N ALA A 73 -16.82 12.07 18.60
CA ALA A 73 -16.66 13.12 17.60
C ALA A 73 -15.68 12.69 16.50
N LEU A 74 -15.82 13.27 15.30
CA LEU A 74 -14.98 12.92 14.14
C LEU A 74 -13.48 13.18 14.41
N TRP A 75 -13.13 14.26 15.10
CA TRP A 75 -11.74 14.56 15.40
C TRP A 75 -11.06 13.53 16.32
N HIS A 76 -11.81 12.76 17.13
CA HIS A 76 -11.26 11.63 17.89
C HIS A 76 -10.66 10.58 16.94
N LEU A 77 -11.32 10.32 15.80
CA LEU A 77 -10.81 9.37 14.81
C LEU A 77 -9.49 9.87 14.18
N TYR A 78 -9.36 11.16 13.96
CA TYR A 78 -8.11 11.74 13.47
C TYR A 78 -6.95 11.59 14.46
N LEU A 79 -7.22 11.70 15.76
CA LEU A 79 -6.19 11.57 16.80
C LEU A 79 -5.88 10.11 17.14
N VAL A 80 -6.81 9.18 16.93
CA VAL A 80 -6.67 7.79 17.38
C VAL A 80 -6.54 6.83 16.21
N TYR A 81 -7.57 6.77 15.33
CA TYR A 81 -7.57 5.82 14.23
C TYR A 81 -6.38 6.03 13.27
N ALA A 82 -6.20 7.25 12.79
CA ALA A 82 -5.16 7.52 11.80
C ALA A 82 -3.76 7.20 12.33
N PRO A 83 -3.29 7.74 13.48
CA PRO A 83 -1.94 7.46 13.97
C PRO A 83 -1.77 6.03 14.49
N LEU A 84 -2.72 5.49 15.27
CA LEU A 84 -2.51 4.18 15.90
C LEU A 84 -2.71 3.04 14.90
N VAL A 85 -3.80 3.03 14.13
CA VAL A 85 -4.06 1.98 13.15
C VAL A 85 -3.06 2.07 11.98
N GLY A 86 -2.76 3.27 11.50
CA GLY A 86 -1.74 3.47 10.48
C GLY A 86 -0.38 2.96 10.95
N SER A 87 0.08 3.37 12.13
CA SER A 87 1.36 2.92 12.70
C SER A 87 1.40 1.40 12.94
N ALA A 88 0.29 0.81 13.37
CA ALA A 88 0.20 -0.64 13.55
C ALA A 88 0.48 -1.41 12.25
N VAL A 89 -0.10 -0.96 11.12
CA VAL A 89 0.20 -1.55 9.80
C VAL A 89 1.67 -1.36 9.45
N GLY A 90 2.25 -0.19 9.76
CA GLY A 90 3.66 0.11 9.57
C GLY A 90 4.58 -0.83 10.37
N CYS A 91 4.19 -1.19 11.59
CA CYS A 91 4.93 -2.17 12.41
C CYS A 91 4.91 -3.60 11.83
N CYS A 92 3.91 -3.94 11.02
CA CYS A 92 3.78 -5.29 10.50
C CYS A 92 4.36 -5.46 9.08
N TYR A 93 4.16 -4.50 8.19
CA TYR A 93 4.42 -4.71 6.76
C TYR A 93 5.93 -4.68 6.38
N PRO A 94 6.70 -3.56 6.51
CA PRO A 94 8.11 -3.54 6.12
C PRO A 94 8.98 -4.51 6.94
N PRO A 95 8.80 -4.63 8.28
CA PRO A 95 9.57 -5.57 9.08
C PRO A 95 9.37 -7.01 8.66
N MET A 96 8.13 -7.42 8.40
CA MET A 96 7.82 -8.80 7.99
C MET A 96 8.43 -9.12 6.61
N ILE A 97 8.33 -8.21 5.64
CA ILE A 97 8.96 -8.40 4.32
C ILE A 97 10.48 -8.50 4.45
N GLY A 98 11.09 -7.67 5.28
CA GLY A 98 12.51 -7.72 5.58
C GLY A 98 12.91 -9.10 6.18
N THR A 99 12.15 -9.60 7.15
CA THR A 99 12.38 -10.88 7.78
C THR A 99 12.23 -12.05 6.80
N VAL A 100 11.15 -12.07 6.02
CA VAL A 100 10.95 -13.09 4.97
C VAL A 100 12.05 -13.05 3.92
N GLY A 101 12.49 -11.86 3.52
CA GLY A 101 13.60 -11.69 2.57
C GLY A 101 14.95 -12.21 3.11
N ARG A 102 15.15 -12.20 4.44
CA ARG A 102 16.33 -12.78 5.11
C ARG A 102 16.26 -14.30 5.23
N TRP A 103 15.08 -14.85 5.53
CA TRP A 103 14.87 -16.29 5.63
C TRP A 103 15.00 -17.02 4.29
N PHE A 104 14.38 -16.48 3.24
CA PHE A 104 14.23 -17.14 1.94
C PHE A 104 15.15 -16.52 0.88
N GLN A 105 16.48 -16.55 1.10
CA GLN A 105 17.44 -15.90 0.20
C GLN A 105 17.43 -16.48 -1.23
N GLU A 106 17.29 -17.80 -1.38
CA GLU A 106 17.28 -18.48 -2.69
C GLU A 106 15.94 -18.37 -3.42
N ARG A 107 14.82 -18.29 -2.67
CA ARG A 107 13.44 -18.19 -3.21
C ARG A 107 12.74 -16.93 -2.73
N ARG A 108 13.47 -15.82 -2.69
CA ARG A 108 13.00 -14.58 -2.10
C ARG A 108 11.76 -14.02 -2.79
N THR A 109 11.77 -13.99 -4.13
CA THR A 109 10.64 -13.49 -4.92
C THR A 109 9.37 -14.31 -4.66
N THR A 110 9.48 -15.63 -4.65
CA THR A 110 8.38 -16.54 -4.32
C THR A 110 7.81 -16.26 -2.93
N ALA A 111 8.68 -16.20 -1.92
CA ALA A 111 8.26 -16.00 -0.54
C ALA A 111 7.61 -14.62 -0.32
N ILE A 112 8.21 -13.55 -0.83
CA ILE A 112 7.66 -12.19 -0.74
C ILE A 112 6.33 -12.10 -1.50
N SER A 113 6.21 -12.67 -2.70
CA SER A 113 4.95 -12.66 -3.47
C SER A 113 3.82 -13.36 -2.72
N LEU A 114 4.13 -14.51 -2.08
CA LEU A 114 3.13 -15.26 -1.31
C LEU A 114 2.64 -14.48 -0.09
N VAL A 115 3.54 -13.84 0.65
CA VAL A 115 3.18 -12.97 1.79
C VAL A 115 2.32 -11.79 1.32
N LEU A 116 2.71 -11.16 0.21
CA LEU A 116 1.98 -10.05 -0.36
C LEU A 116 0.61 -10.45 -0.95
N ALA A 117 0.42 -11.72 -1.34
CA ALA A 117 -0.89 -12.23 -1.75
C ALA A 117 -1.93 -12.09 -0.63
N GLY A 118 -1.50 -12.20 0.65
CA GLY A 118 -2.35 -11.91 1.80
C GLY A 118 -2.88 -10.47 1.84
N VAL A 119 -2.08 -9.49 1.40
CA VAL A 119 -2.54 -8.10 1.28
C VAL A 119 -3.63 -7.99 0.22
N GLY A 120 -3.43 -8.61 -0.94
CA GLY A 120 -4.43 -8.66 -2.01
C GLY A 120 -5.72 -9.35 -1.56
N MET A 121 -5.62 -10.48 -0.87
CA MET A 121 -6.76 -11.19 -0.29
C MET A 121 -7.52 -10.30 0.70
N GLY A 122 -6.80 -9.60 1.58
CA GLY A 122 -7.41 -8.65 2.52
C GLY A 122 -8.10 -7.48 1.83
N THR A 123 -7.54 -7.00 0.71
CA THR A 123 -8.16 -5.93 -0.10
C THR A 123 -9.42 -6.42 -0.83
N PHE A 124 -9.46 -7.67 -1.23
CA PHE A 124 -10.62 -8.28 -1.90
C PHE A 124 -11.72 -8.68 -0.90
N VAL A 125 -11.39 -9.45 0.12
CA VAL A 125 -12.36 -9.98 1.10
C VAL A 125 -12.78 -8.92 2.12
N GLY A 126 -11.86 -8.03 2.48
CA GLY A 126 -12.09 -7.03 3.53
C GLY A 126 -13.32 -6.16 3.34
N PRO A 127 -13.54 -5.53 2.17
CA PRO A 127 -14.74 -4.74 1.90
C PRO A 127 -16.04 -5.55 2.04
N ILE A 128 -16.07 -6.79 1.54
CA ILE A 128 -17.24 -7.67 1.58
C ILE A 128 -17.62 -7.96 3.03
N VAL A 129 -16.64 -8.39 3.83
CA VAL A 129 -16.86 -8.70 5.26
C VAL A 129 -17.21 -7.44 6.05
N SER A 130 -16.51 -6.31 5.77
CA SER A 130 -16.80 -5.04 6.43
C SER A 130 -18.25 -4.61 6.17
N ARG A 131 -18.71 -4.70 4.92
CA ARG A 131 -20.08 -4.33 4.55
C ARG A 131 -21.10 -5.18 5.30
N ALA A 132 -20.96 -6.50 5.28
CA ALA A 132 -21.87 -7.42 5.98
C ALA A 132 -21.94 -7.16 7.49
N LEU A 133 -20.78 -6.88 8.13
CA LEU A 133 -20.72 -6.57 9.54
C LEU A 133 -21.32 -5.20 9.87
N ILE A 134 -21.05 -4.18 9.04
CA ILE A 134 -21.59 -2.85 9.26
C ILE A 134 -23.11 -2.83 9.10
N ASP A 135 -23.63 -3.51 8.07
CA ASP A 135 -25.08 -3.58 7.83
C ASP A 135 -25.83 -4.33 8.96
N SER A 136 -25.18 -5.30 9.62
CA SER A 136 -25.80 -6.09 10.71
C SER A 136 -25.58 -5.52 12.11
N LEU A 137 -24.40 -4.95 12.39
CA LEU A 137 -23.96 -4.60 13.74
C LEU A 137 -23.55 -3.14 13.90
N GLY A 138 -23.48 -2.39 12.81
CA GLY A 138 -22.97 -1.03 12.76
C GLY A 138 -21.44 -0.96 12.78
N TRP A 139 -20.90 0.21 12.37
CA TRP A 139 -19.45 0.40 12.19
C TRP A 139 -18.64 0.32 13.51
N ARG A 140 -19.21 0.77 14.64
CA ARG A 140 -18.54 0.71 15.95
C ARG A 140 -18.27 -0.73 16.40
N SER A 141 -19.30 -1.57 16.34
CA SER A 141 -19.19 -3.00 16.69
C SER A 141 -18.24 -3.72 15.73
N THR A 142 -18.26 -3.35 14.43
CA THR A 142 -17.34 -3.88 13.42
C THR A 142 -15.88 -3.56 13.76
N LEU A 143 -15.59 -2.33 14.22
CA LEU A 143 -14.24 -1.97 14.69
C LEU A 143 -13.83 -2.79 15.91
N GLY A 144 -14.76 -3.03 16.87
CA GLY A 144 -14.51 -3.87 18.04
C GLY A 144 -14.19 -5.33 17.64
N ILE A 145 -14.94 -5.91 16.70
CA ILE A 145 -14.66 -7.26 16.17
C ILE A 145 -13.28 -7.30 15.51
N TYR A 146 -12.95 -6.30 14.71
CA TYR A 146 -11.62 -6.21 14.09
C TYR A 146 -10.49 -6.00 15.11
N ALA A 147 -10.75 -5.32 16.23
CA ALA A 147 -9.78 -5.19 17.32
C ALA A 147 -9.44 -6.56 17.92
N VAL A 148 -10.44 -7.35 18.28
CA VAL A 148 -10.25 -8.70 18.83
C VAL A 148 -9.60 -9.62 17.82
N PHE A 149 -10.10 -9.66 16.58
CA PHE A 149 -9.56 -10.51 15.52
C PHE A 149 -8.10 -10.18 15.21
N SER A 150 -7.75 -8.89 15.09
CA SER A 150 -6.38 -8.49 14.83
C SER A 150 -5.45 -8.76 16.01
N ALA A 151 -5.94 -8.61 17.26
CA ALA A 151 -5.16 -8.95 18.45
C ALA A 151 -4.77 -10.43 18.44
N VAL A 152 -5.75 -11.32 18.26
CA VAL A 152 -5.51 -12.78 18.22
C VAL A 152 -4.56 -13.14 17.08
N LEU A 153 -4.83 -12.63 15.86
CA LEU A 153 -4.02 -12.95 14.69
C LEU A 153 -2.58 -12.44 14.82
N LEU A 154 -2.39 -11.18 15.22
CA LEU A 154 -1.06 -10.59 15.32
C LEU A 154 -0.25 -11.17 16.48
N VAL A 155 -0.88 -11.52 17.60
CA VAL A 155 -0.21 -12.25 18.69
C VAL A 155 0.20 -13.64 18.22
N ALA A 156 -0.66 -14.37 17.52
CA ALA A 156 -0.31 -15.67 16.93
C ALA A 156 0.86 -15.53 15.93
N CYS A 157 0.83 -14.50 15.08
CA CYS A 157 1.95 -14.20 14.17
C CYS A 157 3.23 -13.87 14.93
N ALA A 158 3.16 -13.08 16.02
CA ALA A 158 4.34 -12.75 16.83
C ALA A 158 4.97 -14.01 17.48
N ILE A 159 4.12 -14.94 17.97
CA ILE A 159 4.58 -16.20 18.55
C ILE A 159 5.25 -17.09 17.47
N ALA A 160 4.66 -17.13 16.27
CA ALA A 160 5.15 -17.95 15.15
C ALA A 160 6.35 -17.33 14.43
N SER A 161 6.66 -16.05 14.67
CA SER A 161 7.75 -15.36 13.99
C SER A 161 9.06 -15.54 14.73
N ASP A 162 10.09 -15.94 14.00
CA ASP A 162 11.48 -16.00 14.47
C ASP A 162 12.39 -15.19 13.55
N ASP A 163 13.44 -14.63 14.14
CA ASP A 163 14.47 -13.97 13.35
C ASP A 163 15.40 -15.00 12.70
N PRO A 164 15.77 -14.80 11.43
CA PRO A 164 16.72 -15.67 10.76
C PRO A 164 18.08 -15.60 11.47
N PRO A 165 18.86 -16.71 11.48
CA PRO A 165 20.20 -16.69 12.01
C PRO A 165 21.04 -15.60 11.32
N ALA A 166 21.83 -14.87 12.12
CA ALA A 166 22.73 -13.88 11.57
C ALA A 166 23.66 -14.50 10.53
N ALA A 167 23.63 -14.01 9.29
CA ALA A 167 24.53 -14.50 8.27
C ALA A 167 25.98 -14.13 8.64
N PRO A 168 26.89 -15.11 8.82
CA PRO A 168 28.29 -14.82 9.14
C PRO A 168 28.91 -13.93 8.05
N GLY A 169 29.43 -12.76 8.43
CA GLY A 169 30.13 -11.86 7.50
C GLY A 169 29.24 -10.93 6.67
N ALA A 170 27.94 -10.86 6.90
CA ALA A 170 27.07 -9.87 6.26
C ALA A 170 27.52 -8.46 6.68
N LYS A 171 28.17 -7.73 5.79
CA LYS A 171 28.51 -6.32 6.00
C LYS A 171 27.21 -5.52 6.11
N GLN A 172 26.93 -4.99 7.28
CA GLN A 172 25.92 -3.96 7.46
C GLN A 172 26.47 -2.65 6.87
N LEU A 173 25.88 -2.19 5.79
CA LEU A 173 26.22 -0.88 5.22
C LEU A 173 25.81 0.27 6.13
N GLY A 174 24.86 0.02 7.02
CA GLY A 174 24.20 1.01 7.86
C GLY A 174 23.18 1.83 7.07
N LEU A 175 21.99 1.99 7.64
CA LEU A 175 20.87 2.68 6.98
C LEU A 175 21.23 4.09 6.49
N SER A 176 22.06 4.84 7.22
CA SER A 176 22.47 6.20 6.81
C SER A 176 23.29 6.20 5.51
N ALA A 177 24.12 5.20 5.29
CA ALA A 177 24.88 5.07 4.04
C ALA A 177 23.97 4.70 2.86
N ILE A 178 22.99 3.81 3.10
CA ILE A 178 21.96 3.45 2.10
C ILE A 178 21.18 4.68 1.68
N LEU A 179 20.65 5.46 2.65
CA LEU A 179 19.82 6.63 2.41
C LEU A 179 20.58 7.75 1.66
N ARG A 180 21.90 7.83 1.81
CA ARG A 180 22.75 8.81 1.12
C ARG A 180 23.25 8.30 -0.24
N SER A 181 23.04 7.02 -0.56
CA SER A 181 23.49 6.47 -1.81
C SER A 181 22.71 7.06 -2.98
N ARG A 182 23.42 7.38 -4.06
CA ARG A 182 22.81 7.95 -5.26
C ARG A 182 21.76 7.00 -5.88
N ARG A 183 21.99 5.69 -5.81
CA ARG A 183 21.04 4.67 -6.27
C ARG A 183 19.73 4.71 -5.50
N PHE A 184 19.80 4.82 -4.17
CA PHE A 184 18.62 4.92 -3.32
C PHE A 184 17.85 6.22 -3.60
N LEU A 185 18.54 7.36 -3.63
CA LEU A 185 17.91 8.67 -3.84
C LEU A 185 17.22 8.76 -5.20
N MET A 186 17.81 8.18 -6.25
CA MET A 186 17.18 8.15 -7.57
C MET A 186 15.92 7.29 -7.60
N LEU A 187 15.95 6.07 -7.01
CA LEU A 187 14.76 5.24 -6.92
C LEU A 187 13.69 5.88 -6.02
N TYR A 188 14.11 6.51 -4.93
CA TYR A 188 13.20 7.23 -4.04
C TYR A 188 12.51 8.39 -4.76
N GLY A 189 13.27 9.20 -5.49
CA GLY A 189 12.72 10.28 -6.32
C GLY A 189 11.78 9.78 -7.41
N ALA A 190 12.15 8.69 -8.09
CA ALA A 190 11.27 8.02 -9.05
C ALA A 190 9.96 7.56 -8.41
N LEU A 191 10.02 7.06 -7.16
CA LEU A 191 8.83 6.63 -6.43
C LEU A 191 7.96 7.80 -5.98
N VAL A 192 8.54 8.92 -5.55
CA VAL A 192 7.79 10.15 -5.23
C VAL A 192 7.01 10.62 -6.46
N LEU A 193 7.64 10.65 -7.62
CA LEU A 193 7.00 11.05 -8.88
C LEU A 193 5.97 10.04 -9.38
N GLY A 194 6.22 8.75 -9.19
CA GLY A 194 5.29 7.67 -9.57
C GLY A 194 4.16 7.43 -8.57
N GLY A 195 4.32 7.91 -7.34
CA GLY A 195 3.37 7.68 -6.24
C GLY A 195 1.91 8.05 -6.55
N PRO A 196 1.64 9.21 -7.14
CA PRO A 196 0.29 9.57 -7.57
C PRO A 196 -0.34 8.53 -8.51
N GLY A 197 0.43 7.92 -9.41
CA GLY A 197 -0.04 6.87 -10.31
C GLY A 197 -0.56 5.63 -9.58
N PHE A 198 -0.04 5.32 -8.39
CA PHE A 198 -0.52 4.20 -7.57
C PHE A 198 -1.83 4.50 -6.83
N TYR A 199 -2.09 5.75 -6.44
CA TYR A 199 -3.23 6.09 -5.59
C TYR A 199 -4.35 6.79 -6.31
N ALA A 200 -4.07 7.57 -7.37
CA ALA A 200 -5.07 8.31 -8.11
C ALA A 200 -6.17 7.42 -8.71
N PRO A 201 -5.86 6.31 -9.38
CA PRO A 201 -6.92 5.44 -9.91
C PRO A 201 -7.82 4.89 -8.79
N LEU A 202 -7.24 4.46 -7.65
CA LEU A 202 -8.02 3.94 -6.53
C LEU A 202 -8.94 4.98 -5.90
N ALA A 203 -8.52 6.25 -5.92
CA ALA A 203 -9.31 7.34 -5.37
C ALA A 203 -10.44 7.78 -6.32
N PHE A 204 -10.20 7.73 -7.64
CA PHE A 204 -11.06 8.42 -8.60
C PHE A 204 -11.71 7.52 -9.66
N TYR A 205 -11.44 6.20 -9.71
CA TYR A 205 -12.10 5.31 -10.69
C TYR A 205 -13.62 5.37 -10.60
N ASN A 206 -14.18 5.29 -9.38
CA ASN A 206 -15.62 5.29 -9.19
C ASN A 206 -16.27 6.59 -9.69
N ASP A 207 -15.70 7.72 -9.26
CA ASP A 207 -16.28 9.03 -9.55
C ASP A 207 -16.12 9.37 -11.03
N HIS A 208 -14.97 9.05 -11.63
CA HIS A 208 -14.74 9.26 -13.04
C HIS A 208 -15.67 8.38 -13.89
N ALA A 209 -15.78 7.07 -13.59
CA ALA A 209 -16.68 6.19 -14.31
C ALA A 209 -18.15 6.63 -14.18
N ALA A 210 -18.57 7.06 -13.00
CA ALA A 210 -19.91 7.60 -12.77
C ALA A 210 -20.16 8.90 -13.56
N SER A 211 -19.17 9.79 -13.65
CA SER A 211 -19.27 11.03 -14.44
C SER A 211 -19.41 10.77 -15.95
N GLN A 212 -18.95 9.61 -16.42
CA GLN A 212 -19.10 9.14 -17.81
C GLN A 212 -20.41 8.34 -18.04
N GLY A 213 -21.33 8.34 -17.07
CA GLY A 213 -22.62 7.65 -17.19
C GLY A 213 -22.60 6.17 -16.90
N ILE A 214 -21.48 5.61 -16.44
CA ILE A 214 -21.38 4.20 -16.01
C ILE A 214 -22.12 4.04 -14.68
N GLY A 215 -23.00 3.03 -14.60
CA GLY A 215 -23.80 2.78 -13.41
C GLY A 215 -22.96 2.56 -12.17
N SER A 216 -23.40 3.08 -11.02
CA SER A 216 -22.66 3.10 -9.76
C SER A 216 -22.18 1.72 -9.29
N GLN A 217 -22.96 0.68 -9.52
CA GLN A 217 -22.58 -0.68 -9.18
C GLN A 217 -21.40 -1.21 -10.03
N ALA A 218 -21.41 -0.90 -11.34
CA ALA A 218 -20.33 -1.29 -12.25
C ALA A 218 -19.06 -0.47 -11.92
N ALA A 219 -19.18 0.82 -11.62
CA ALA A 219 -18.08 1.66 -11.19
C ALA A 219 -17.42 1.14 -9.90
N ALA A 220 -18.22 0.75 -8.91
CA ALA A 220 -17.72 0.20 -7.64
C ALA A 220 -16.94 -1.11 -7.81
N LEU A 221 -17.29 -1.93 -8.82
CA LEU A 221 -16.58 -3.18 -9.11
C LEU A 221 -15.13 -2.95 -9.58
N LEU A 222 -14.80 -1.79 -10.15
CA LEU A 222 -13.44 -1.51 -10.66
C LEU A 222 -12.37 -1.64 -9.57
N VAL A 223 -12.64 -1.15 -8.36
CA VAL A 223 -11.71 -1.28 -7.22
C VAL A 223 -11.55 -2.75 -6.82
N GLY A 224 -12.63 -3.53 -6.88
CA GLY A 224 -12.58 -4.99 -6.66
C GLY A 224 -11.72 -5.70 -7.70
N VAL A 225 -11.79 -5.29 -8.97
CA VAL A 225 -10.97 -5.81 -10.06
C VAL A 225 -9.47 -5.57 -9.80
N VAL A 226 -9.08 -4.39 -9.30
CA VAL A 226 -7.70 -4.10 -8.90
C VAL A 226 -7.22 -5.09 -7.83
N GLY A 227 -8.05 -5.35 -6.81
CA GLY A 227 -7.71 -6.32 -5.76
C GLY A 227 -7.54 -7.74 -6.31
N ALA A 228 -8.53 -8.22 -7.06
CA ALA A 228 -8.53 -9.58 -7.63
C ALA A 228 -7.34 -9.82 -8.58
N SER A 229 -7.10 -8.91 -9.51
CA SER A 229 -5.99 -8.99 -10.46
C SER A 229 -4.63 -8.95 -9.77
N SER A 230 -4.52 -8.19 -8.69
CA SER A 230 -3.31 -8.13 -7.84
C SER A 230 -3.01 -9.48 -7.15
N VAL A 231 -4.05 -10.20 -6.67
CA VAL A 231 -3.87 -11.56 -6.11
C VAL A 231 -3.39 -12.52 -7.17
N ILE A 232 -4.09 -12.55 -8.32
CA ILE A 232 -3.75 -13.44 -9.44
C ILE A 232 -2.31 -13.20 -9.88
N ALA A 233 -1.92 -11.95 -10.09
CA ALA A 233 -0.57 -11.60 -10.51
C ALA A 233 0.50 -12.02 -9.49
N ARG A 234 0.24 -11.88 -8.18
CA ARG A 234 1.17 -12.34 -7.14
C ARG A 234 1.34 -13.86 -7.11
N LEU A 235 0.25 -14.61 -7.31
CA LEU A 235 0.32 -16.06 -7.42
C LEU A 235 1.13 -16.48 -8.65
N VAL A 236 0.94 -15.84 -9.79
CA VAL A 236 1.74 -16.06 -11.01
C VAL A 236 3.21 -15.74 -10.77
N ILE A 237 3.53 -14.57 -10.16
CA ILE A 237 4.91 -14.20 -9.82
C ILE A 237 5.52 -15.21 -8.86
N SER A 238 4.76 -15.67 -7.86
CA SER A 238 5.22 -16.70 -6.91
C SER A 238 5.55 -18.01 -7.62
N ALA A 239 4.72 -18.44 -8.57
CA ALA A 239 4.95 -19.66 -9.37
C ALA A 239 6.14 -19.54 -10.33
N LEU A 240 6.38 -18.36 -10.91
CA LEU A 240 7.54 -18.09 -11.77
C LEU A 240 8.85 -17.99 -10.97
N GLY A 241 8.74 -17.63 -9.68
CA GLY A 241 9.87 -17.57 -8.75
C GLY A 241 10.91 -16.51 -9.12
N ASP A 242 12.17 -16.82 -8.81
CA ASP A 242 13.32 -15.90 -8.94
C ASP A 242 13.92 -15.86 -10.37
N ARG A 243 13.11 -16.18 -11.40
CA ARG A 243 13.55 -16.13 -12.81
C ARG A 243 13.75 -14.71 -13.33
N PHE A 244 13.18 -13.73 -12.66
CA PHE A 244 13.26 -12.34 -13.06
C PHE A 244 14.43 -11.62 -12.42
N ILE A 245 15.14 -10.80 -13.21
CA ILE A 245 16.08 -9.82 -12.68
C ILE A 245 15.28 -8.74 -11.95
N PRO A 246 15.50 -8.50 -10.64
CA PRO A 246 14.65 -7.62 -9.83
C PRO A 246 14.42 -6.23 -10.43
N MET A 247 15.47 -5.61 -10.98
CA MET A 247 15.36 -4.28 -11.59
C MET A 247 14.56 -4.28 -12.89
N ARG A 248 14.62 -5.36 -13.69
CA ARG A 248 13.77 -5.50 -14.88
C ARG A 248 12.31 -5.67 -14.48
N GLN A 249 12.04 -6.47 -13.46
CA GLN A 249 10.70 -6.63 -12.90
C GLN A 249 10.16 -5.29 -12.35
N TYR A 250 10.98 -4.51 -11.64
CA TYR A 250 10.62 -3.19 -11.14
C TYR A 250 10.20 -2.24 -12.26
N ARG A 251 11.01 -2.16 -13.34
CA ARG A 251 10.72 -1.35 -14.54
C ARG A 251 9.46 -1.81 -15.26
N LEU A 252 9.25 -3.13 -15.34
CA LEU A 252 8.03 -3.70 -15.92
C LEU A 252 6.80 -3.25 -15.10
N GLY A 253 6.86 -3.30 -13.77
CA GLY A 253 5.78 -2.81 -12.91
C GLY A 253 5.44 -1.35 -13.18
N GLN A 254 6.45 -0.48 -13.31
CA GLN A 254 6.24 0.93 -13.64
C GLN A 254 5.68 1.13 -15.06
N LEU A 255 6.14 0.34 -16.03
CA LEU A 255 5.61 0.37 -17.41
C LEU A 255 4.14 -0.07 -17.47
N LEU A 256 3.78 -1.13 -16.74
CA LEU A 256 2.40 -1.59 -16.63
C LEU A 256 1.51 -0.52 -15.96
N MET A 257 2.03 0.21 -14.97
CA MET A 257 1.33 1.35 -14.37
C MET A 257 1.08 2.45 -15.39
N LEU A 258 2.09 2.80 -16.17
CA LEU A 258 1.93 3.79 -17.24
C LEU A 258 0.89 3.36 -18.27
N ALA A 259 0.92 2.10 -18.70
CA ALA A 259 -0.08 1.55 -19.63
C ALA A 259 -1.50 1.58 -19.02
N CYS A 260 -1.63 1.27 -17.74
CA CYS A 260 -2.88 1.42 -16.99
C CYS A 260 -3.42 2.86 -17.04
N LEU A 261 -2.57 3.86 -16.77
CA LEU A 261 -2.96 5.27 -16.78
C LEU A 261 -3.37 5.76 -18.18
N ILE A 262 -2.68 5.28 -19.22
CA ILE A 262 -3.04 5.58 -20.62
C ILE A 262 -4.40 4.98 -20.96
N LEU A 263 -4.67 3.73 -20.55
CA LEU A 263 -5.99 3.11 -20.73
C LEU A 263 -7.07 3.89 -19.98
N TRP A 264 -6.78 4.34 -18.76
CA TRP A 264 -7.72 5.15 -17.98
C TRP A 264 -8.01 6.50 -18.64
N PHE A 265 -6.98 7.16 -19.17
CA PHE A 265 -7.12 8.41 -19.92
C PHE A 265 -7.99 8.26 -21.16
N SER A 266 -7.85 7.14 -21.88
CA SER A 266 -8.56 6.85 -23.11
C SER A 266 -9.94 6.19 -22.90
N ALA A 267 -10.36 6.03 -21.64
CA ALA A 267 -11.55 5.21 -21.34
C ALA A 267 -12.87 5.86 -21.84
N GLY A 268 -12.99 7.20 -21.80
CA GLY A 268 -14.23 7.88 -22.19
C GLY A 268 -15.43 7.26 -21.46
N ASP A 269 -16.44 6.85 -22.20
CA ASP A 269 -17.64 6.15 -21.71
C ASP A 269 -17.53 4.63 -21.72
N SER A 270 -16.37 4.07 -22.15
CA SER A 270 -16.17 2.64 -22.29
C SER A 270 -15.86 1.96 -20.96
N TYR A 271 -16.83 1.24 -20.41
CA TYR A 271 -16.61 0.39 -19.23
C TYR A 271 -15.49 -0.65 -19.43
N LEU A 272 -15.35 -1.18 -20.66
CA LEU A 272 -14.31 -2.17 -20.96
C LEU A 272 -12.90 -1.60 -20.78
N LEU A 273 -12.67 -0.34 -21.17
CA LEU A 273 -11.37 0.33 -20.97
C LEU A 273 -11.11 0.67 -19.49
N PHE A 274 -12.13 1.08 -18.74
CA PHE A 274 -12.03 1.21 -17.29
C PHE A 274 -11.68 -0.13 -16.63
N PHE A 275 -12.35 -1.21 -17.02
CA PHE A 275 -12.07 -2.56 -16.50
C PHE A 275 -10.64 -3.01 -16.85
N ALA A 276 -10.20 -2.84 -18.09
CA ALA A 276 -8.85 -3.18 -18.51
C ALA A 276 -7.78 -2.37 -17.76
N SER A 277 -8.03 -1.08 -17.56
CA SER A 277 -7.18 -0.21 -16.75
C SER A 277 -7.12 -0.71 -15.30
N ALA A 278 -8.25 -0.98 -14.66
CA ALA A 278 -8.31 -1.47 -13.29
C ALA A 278 -7.62 -2.83 -13.12
N PHE A 279 -7.81 -3.74 -14.09
CA PHE A 279 -7.12 -5.03 -14.11
C PHE A 279 -5.60 -4.85 -14.20
N LEU A 280 -5.14 -4.02 -15.12
CA LEU A 280 -3.72 -3.76 -15.33
C LEU A 280 -3.09 -3.03 -14.14
N HIS A 281 -3.86 -2.18 -13.45
CA HIS A 281 -3.43 -1.52 -12.21
C HIS A 281 -3.06 -2.56 -11.14
N GLY A 282 -3.94 -3.52 -10.86
CA GLY A 282 -3.66 -4.56 -9.87
C GLY A 282 -2.47 -5.43 -10.24
N VAL A 283 -2.32 -5.78 -11.53
CA VAL A 283 -1.14 -6.49 -12.04
C VAL A 283 0.14 -5.67 -11.82
N SER A 284 0.13 -4.40 -12.22
CA SER A 284 1.24 -3.47 -12.01
C SER A 284 1.65 -3.40 -10.54
N TRP A 285 0.68 -3.25 -9.65
CA TRP A 285 0.90 -3.20 -8.21
C TRP A 285 1.58 -4.46 -7.68
N ALA A 286 1.11 -5.63 -8.12
CA ALA A 286 1.72 -6.90 -7.73
C ALA A 286 3.17 -7.03 -8.20
N VAL A 287 3.43 -6.72 -9.47
CA VAL A 287 4.76 -6.80 -10.08
C VAL A 287 5.74 -5.87 -9.37
N TRP A 288 5.33 -4.62 -9.15
CA TRP A 288 6.19 -3.59 -8.58
C TRP A 288 6.48 -3.83 -7.08
N PHE A 289 5.45 -4.08 -6.26
CA PHE A 289 5.62 -4.30 -4.81
C PHE A 289 6.42 -5.56 -4.49
N THR A 290 6.39 -6.57 -5.37
CA THR A 290 7.25 -7.75 -5.23
C THR A 290 8.70 -7.45 -5.64
N ALA A 291 8.90 -6.61 -6.66
CA ALA A 291 10.23 -6.28 -7.16
C ALA A 291 11.01 -5.34 -6.22
N ALA A 292 10.36 -4.35 -5.61
CA ALA A 292 11.02 -3.33 -4.80
C ALA A 292 11.89 -3.89 -3.66
N PRO A 293 11.41 -4.83 -2.80
CA PRO A 293 12.25 -5.45 -1.78
C PRO A 293 13.45 -6.20 -2.37
N ASN A 294 13.25 -6.87 -3.50
CA ASN A 294 14.31 -7.63 -4.16
C ASN A 294 15.40 -6.72 -4.75
N VAL A 295 15.03 -5.58 -5.32
CA VAL A 295 15.99 -4.56 -5.81
C VAL A 295 16.84 -4.04 -4.65
N LEU A 296 16.20 -3.64 -3.55
CA LEU A 296 16.92 -3.13 -2.38
C LEU A 296 17.84 -4.20 -1.77
N ALA A 297 17.38 -5.44 -1.70
CA ALA A 297 18.17 -6.55 -1.18
C ALA A 297 19.41 -6.85 -2.05
N VAL A 298 19.28 -6.79 -3.38
CA VAL A 298 20.40 -6.98 -4.31
C VAL A 298 21.42 -5.85 -4.23
N TRP A 299 20.96 -4.61 -4.05
CA TRP A 299 21.86 -3.44 -4.06
C TRP A 299 22.52 -3.17 -2.71
N PHE A 300 21.79 -3.39 -1.62
CA PHE A 300 22.21 -2.97 -0.28
C PHE A 300 22.36 -4.13 0.70
N GLY A 301 22.07 -5.35 0.25
CA GLY A 301 22.07 -6.53 1.12
C GLY A 301 20.77 -6.68 1.91
N VAL A 302 20.73 -7.75 2.71
CA VAL A 302 19.51 -8.12 3.45
C VAL A 302 19.54 -7.68 4.92
N ALA A 303 20.71 -7.28 5.44
CA ALA A 303 20.88 -6.98 6.85
C ALA A 303 20.08 -5.75 7.32
N ASP A 304 20.03 -4.70 6.48
CA ASP A 304 19.30 -3.45 6.75
C ASP A 304 18.01 -3.36 5.91
N LEU A 305 17.47 -4.49 5.41
CA LEU A 305 16.39 -4.51 4.43
C LEU A 305 15.08 -3.92 4.98
N GLY A 306 14.75 -4.21 6.24
CA GLY A 306 13.54 -3.68 6.88
C GLY A 306 13.57 -2.16 6.97
N GLY A 307 14.68 -1.61 7.44
CA GLY A 307 14.90 -0.15 7.53
C GLY A 307 14.95 0.53 6.15
N ALA A 308 15.63 -0.08 5.18
CA ALA A 308 15.71 0.43 3.81
C ALA A 308 14.34 0.45 3.13
N LEU A 309 13.55 -0.62 3.26
CA LEU A 309 12.18 -0.71 2.74
C LEU A 309 11.25 0.31 3.41
N GLY A 310 11.30 0.38 4.73
CA GLY A 310 10.49 1.33 5.46
C GLY A 310 10.77 2.76 5.01
N ALA A 311 12.05 3.15 4.92
CA ALA A 311 12.45 4.46 4.41
C ALA A 311 12.03 4.65 2.94
N PHE A 312 12.18 3.65 2.10
CA PHE A 312 11.82 3.71 0.69
C PHE A 312 10.31 3.94 0.50
N TYR A 313 9.48 3.26 1.27
CA TYR A 313 8.04 3.39 1.17
C TYR A 313 7.47 4.70 1.74
N THR A 314 8.25 5.51 2.46
CA THR A 314 7.79 6.87 2.85
C THR A 314 7.44 7.72 1.63
N ALA A 315 8.09 7.49 0.49
CA ALA A 315 7.75 8.14 -0.78
C ALA A 315 6.30 7.86 -1.22
N LEU A 316 5.79 6.64 -0.97
CA LEU A 316 4.38 6.31 -1.22
C LEU A 316 3.45 7.03 -0.24
N GLY A 317 3.89 7.24 1.01
CA GLY A 317 3.13 8.02 2.00
C GLY A 317 2.88 9.45 1.53
N PHE A 318 3.89 10.09 0.96
CA PHE A 318 3.72 11.41 0.34
C PHE A 318 2.78 11.36 -0.86
N GLY A 319 2.90 10.34 -1.72
CA GLY A 319 2.00 10.14 -2.86
C GLY A 319 0.55 9.90 -2.45
N ALA A 320 0.32 9.13 -1.39
CA ALA A 320 -1.02 8.84 -0.87
C ALA A 320 -1.67 10.05 -0.20
N LEU A 321 -0.88 10.90 0.47
CA LEU A 321 -1.38 12.08 1.16
C LEU A 321 -1.63 13.24 0.18
N ALA A 322 -0.63 13.58 -0.62
CA ALA A 322 -0.66 14.72 -1.52
C ALA A 322 -1.35 14.41 -2.86
N GLY A 323 -1.21 13.18 -3.37
CA GLY A 323 -1.72 12.80 -4.69
C GLY A 323 -3.22 13.05 -4.85
N PRO A 324 -4.10 12.42 -4.05
CA PRO A 324 -5.55 12.64 -4.18
C PRO A 324 -5.97 14.09 -3.92
N ALA A 325 -5.33 14.79 -2.97
CA ALA A 325 -5.66 16.19 -2.66
C ALA A 325 -5.31 17.13 -3.81
N VAL A 326 -4.10 17.01 -4.36
CA VAL A 326 -3.66 17.83 -5.51
C VAL A 326 -4.50 17.51 -6.74
N LEU A 327 -4.74 16.22 -7.00
CA LEU A 327 -5.50 15.79 -8.18
C LEU A 327 -6.97 16.16 -8.06
N GLY A 328 -7.57 16.06 -6.87
CA GLY A 328 -8.94 16.53 -6.63
C GLY A 328 -9.07 18.02 -6.97
N PHE A 329 -8.15 18.86 -6.50
CA PHE A 329 -8.11 20.27 -6.86
C PHE A 329 -7.98 20.50 -8.38
N VAL A 330 -7.15 19.70 -9.08
CA VAL A 330 -7.02 19.79 -10.55
C VAL A 330 -8.30 19.33 -11.24
N ILE A 331 -8.93 18.26 -10.75
CA ILE A 331 -10.20 17.75 -11.30
C ILE A 331 -11.30 18.81 -11.20
N ASP A 332 -11.43 19.44 -10.03
CA ASP A 332 -12.45 20.48 -9.79
C ASP A 332 -12.28 21.70 -10.68
N ASN A 333 -11.04 22.08 -11.02
CA ASN A 333 -10.73 23.26 -11.82
C ASN A 333 -10.55 22.99 -13.32
N SER A 334 -10.11 21.80 -13.71
CA SER A 334 -9.63 21.52 -15.09
C SER A 334 -10.06 20.14 -15.62
N GLY A 335 -10.86 19.40 -14.85
CA GLY A 335 -11.42 18.10 -15.23
C GLY A 335 -10.46 16.89 -15.09
N TYR A 336 -11.05 15.71 -15.25
CA TYR A 336 -10.34 14.43 -15.10
C TYR A 336 -9.21 14.25 -16.11
N GLU A 337 -9.41 14.64 -17.37
CA GLU A 337 -8.40 14.46 -18.42
C GLU A 337 -7.09 15.17 -18.07
N THR A 338 -7.16 16.42 -17.59
CA THR A 338 -5.97 17.17 -17.17
C THR A 338 -5.27 16.52 -15.99
N ALA A 339 -6.04 16.07 -15.00
CA ALA A 339 -5.49 15.39 -13.82
C ALA A 339 -4.79 14.07 -14.21
N ILE A 340 -5.40 13.24 -15.04
CA ILE A 340 -4.83 11.97 -15.50
C ILE A 340 -3.58 12.23 -16.36
N ALA A 341 -3.60 13.23 -17.25
CA ALA A 341 -2.45 13.61 -18.07
C ALA A 341 -1.25 14.02 -17.21
N LEU A 342 -1.45 14.79 -16.13
CA LEU A 342 -0.38 15.13 -15.17
C LEU A 342 0.22 13.90 -14.51
N VAL A 343 -0.62 12.94 -14.12
CA VAL A 343 -0.16 11.68 -13.52
C VAL A 343 0.59 10.81 -14.54
N ILE A 344 0.17 10.79 -15.79
CA ILE A 344 0.90 10.12 -16.88
C ILE A 344 2.28 10.77 -17.06
N CYS A 345 2.36 12.09 -17.16
CA CYS A 345 3.63 12.79 -17.30
C CYS A 345 4.59 12.50 -16.14
N SER A 346 4.12 12.58 -14.90
CA SER A 346 4.94 12.25 -13.72
C SER A 346 5.39 10.79 -13.72
N SER A 347 4.52 9.86 -14.14
CA SER A 347 4.83 8.42 -14.22
C SER A 347 5.83 8.10 -15.35
N VAL A 348 5.80 8.83 -16.48
CA VAL A 348 6.81 8.72 -17.53
C VAL A 348 8.19 9.13 -16.99
N VAL A 349 8.27 10.26 -16.31
CA VAL A 349 9.52 10.73 -15.69
C VAL A 349 10.01 9.72 -14.64
N ALA A 350 9.11 9.20 -13.81
CA ALA A 350 9.43 8.16 -12.84
C ALA A 350 9.99 6.89 -13.50
N TRP A 351 9.37 6.44 -14.58
CA TRP A 351 9.84 5.26 -15.34
C TRP A 351 11.20 5.48 -15.97
N LEU A 352 11.41 6.62 -16.62
CA LEU A 352 12.71 6.98 -17.21
C LEU A 352 13.81 7.09 -16.14
N ALA A 353 13.49 7.65 -14.96
CA ALA A 353 14.41 7.73 -13.84
C ALA A 353 14.90 6.36 -13.35
N CYS A 354 14.14 5.29 -13.55
CA CYS A 354 14.53 3.93 -13.18
C CYS A 354 15.70 3.35 -14.00
N PHE A 355 16.12 4.00 -15.08
CA PHE A 355 17.27 3.56 -15.90
C PHE A 355 18.61 4.19 -15.47
N PHE A 356 18.58 5.30 -14.73
CA PHE A 356 19.81 5.96 -14.28
C PHE A 356 20.64 5.13 -13.27
N PRO A 357 20.04 4.38 -12.33
CA PRO A 357 20.80 3.61 -11.35
C PRO A 357 21.72 2.53 -11.94
N ASP A 358 21.45 2.04 -13.16
CA ASP A 358 22.29 1.04 -13.82
C ASP A 358 23.60 1.63 -14.35
N ARG A 359 23.67 2.96 -14.48
CA ARG A 359 24.84 3.68 -15.00
C ARG A 359 25.80 4.12 -13.89
N LEU A 360 25.50 3.78 -12.66
CA LEU A 360 26.26 4.12 -11.45
C LEU A 360 26.88 2.86 -10.82
#